data_fea112a6c0c20beacdd987ed0c240ec7
#
_entry.id   fea112a6c0c20beacdd987ed0c240ec7
#
_cell.length_a   1.000
_cell.length_b   1.000
_cell.length_c   1.000
_cell.angle_alpha   90.00
_cell.angle_beta   90.00
_cell.angle_gamma   90.00
#
_symmetry.space_group_name_H-M   'P 1'
#
loop_
_entity.id
_entity.type
_entity.pdbx_description
1 polymer ?
#
loop_
_entity_poly.entity_id
_entity_poly.type
_entity_poly.pdbx_seq_one_letter_code
_entity_poly.pdbx_strand_id
1 'polypeptide(L)'
;MRRPFAGAYIFAPQKREIVSTMPLTSSDQLSFDPLSQAFAADPYPTYAALRERAHPYYYEDVDTWMLTKMADVENVALDKTMLRGNDDVLTAAERKAQQRKMNWHDMPHHERFVQFNLLESEGDVHDRLRKLVFREFTPGMILKQRGAIQAFVDKLLAELVGKNEIDFVEDFASHIPGHIIGRMLGVPDEDCPQLRVWSDNVVRFFNVGCDDNDKRIAEQATADFYLYLLDLLKLRETAPHDDLLSRMLAQKQDGLMTEDELIATSMLILMAGHGSTIDVLGSGMHSLLKFPDQRIKLRDDPSLIKTAVQEMFRYEAPLPYFHRFATQDCTVGGQYFTAGTRFGLLYGAANRDPARFDAPDTFDVTRSQNRHVAFGGGTHFCLGNHLARLDMDVIFTTLNERFTDVQLVDARPEYKSGLSVRGPKSLKIAWKEV
;
A
#
# COMPACT_ATOMS: atom_id res chain seq x y z
N MET A 1 -12.27 9.89 -29.35
CA MET A 1 -11.33 8.75 -29.36
C MET A 1 -10.48 8.88 -28.13
N ARG A 2 -10.73 8.07 -27.13
CA ARG A 2 -9.98 8.07 -25.86
C ARG A 2 -8.67 7.34 -26.09
N ARG A 3 -7.55 7.92 -25.65
CA ARG A 3 -6.22 7.29 -25.73
C ARG A 3 -6.09 6.22 -24.65
N PRO A 4 -5.49 5.07 -24.92
CA PRO A 4 -5.22 4.07 -23.91
C PRO A 4 -4.15 4.56 -22.93
N PHE A 5 -4.39 4.41 -21.64
CA PHE A 5 -3.44 4.67 -20.57
C PHE A 5 -2.56 3.44 -20.37
N ALA A 6 -1.27 3.64 -20.13
CA ALA A 6 -0.36 2.58 -19.73
C ALA A 6 0.06 2.79 -18.29
N GLY A 7 -0.37 1.90 -17.43
CA GLY A 7 0.03 1.87 -16.04
C GLY A 7 1.53 1.67 -15.87
N ALA A 8 2.08 2.36 -14.92
CA ALA A 8 3.50 2.42 -14.67
C ALA A 8 3.96 1.26 -13.78
N TYR A 9 4.55 0.24 -14.38
CA TYR A 9 5.15 -0.87 -13.65
C TYR A 9 6.67 -0.89 -13.73
N ILE A 10 7.26 -1.38 -12.68
CA ILE A 10 8.69 -1.38 -12.39
C ILE A 10 9.36 -2.38 -13.31
N PHE A 11 10.16 -2.01 -14.36
CA PHE A 11 11.21 -2.90 -14.88
C PHE A 11 12.04 -2.40 -16.07
N ALA A 12 13.31 -2.75 -15.97
CA ALA A 12 14.46 -2.92 -16.89
C ALA A 12 14.93 -1.76 -17.80
N PRO A 13 16.25 -1.55 -17.84
CA PRO A 13 16.89 -0.31 -18.27
C PRO A 13 17.03 -0.16 -19.78
N GLN A 14 16.72 1.00 -20.33
CA GLN A 14 17.39 1.48 -21.53
C GLN A 14 18.65 2.24 -21.09
N LYS A 15 19.81 1.88 -21.63
CA LYS A 15 21.00 2.71 -21.56
C LYS A 15 20.73 4.00 -22.36
N ARG A 16 20.14 5.01 -21.71
CA ARG A 16 20.31 6.38 -22.14
C ARG A 16 21.66 6.82 -21.62
N GLU A 17 22.49 7.43 -22.46
CA GLU A 17 23.73 8.03 -22.00
C GLU A 17 23.39 9.03 -20.90
N ILE A 18 23.69 8.61 -19.65
CA ILE A 18 23.64 9.48 -18.49
C ILE A 18 24.78 10.46 -18.68
N VAL A 19 24.48 11.71 -19.01
CA VAL A 19 25.49 12.77 -18.94
C VAL A 19 25.75 13.04 -17.45
N SER A 20 26.43 12.11 -16.81
CA SER A 20 27.04 12.29 -15.50
C SER A 20 28.51 12.61 -15.72
N THR A 21 28.86 13.87 -15.59
CA THR A 21 30.25 14.36 -15.71
C THR A 21 31.05 14.20 -14.41
N MET A 22 30.61 13.39 -13.46
CA MET A 22 31.39 13.08 -12.25
C MET A 22 31.81 11.60 -12.22
N PRO A 23 33.10 11.30 -12.09
CA PRO A 23 33.54 9.93 -11.85
C PRO A 23 33.07 9.47 -10.47
N LEU A 24 32.42 8.31 -10.44
CA LEU A 24 32.08 7.61 -9.18
C LEU A 24 33.37 7.31 -8.42
N THR A 25 33.54 7.84 -7.23
CA THR A 25 34.67 7.54 -6.37
C THR A 25 34.49 6.15 -5.74
N SER A 26 35.56 5.44 -5.51
CA SER A 26 35.62 4.02 -5.06
C SER A 26 35.03 3.73 -3.66
N SER A 27 34.34 4.68 -3.02
CA SER A 27 33.67 4.51 -1.73
C SER A 27 32.19 4.12 -1.84
N ASP A 28 31.67 3.86 -3.05
CA ASP A 28 30.25 3.76 -3.36
C ASP A 28 29.74 2.33 -3.56
N GLN A 29 30.31 1.32 -2.92
CA GLN A 29 29.74 -0.04 -2.92
C GLN A 29 28.62 -0.19 -1.88
N LEU A 30 27.59 0.67 -1.95
CA LEU A 30 26.34 0.40 -1.26
C LEU A 30 25.54 -0.62 -2.09
N SER A 31 25.41 -1.85 -1.59
CA SER A 31 24.54 -2.86 -2.21
C SER A 31 23.10 -2.55 -1.80
N PHE A 32 22.30 -2.01 -2.73
CA PHE A 32 20.86 -1.88 -2.56
C PHE A 32 20.18 -3.08 -3.21
N ASP A 33 19.92 -4.12 -2.42
CA ASP A 33 19.25 -5.33 -2.85
C ASP A 33 17.95 -5.53 -2.04
N PRO A 34 16.82 -4.98 -2.52
CA PRO A 34 15.54 -5.08 -1.82
C PRO A 34 14.95 -6.50 -1.81
N LEU A 35 15.47 -7.43 -2.60
CA LEU A 35 15.02 -8.83 -2.60
C LEU A 35 15.77 -9.69 -1.59
N SER A 36 16.89 -9.20 -1.03
CA SER A 36 17.66 -9.96 -0.06
C SER A 36 16.90 -10.18 1.25
N GLN A 37 17.17 -11.31 1.90
CA GLN A 37 16.63 -11.61 3.23
C GLN A 37 17.10 -10.60 4.28
N ALA A 38 18.32 -10.08 4.15
CA ALA A 38 18.87 -9.08 5.06
C ALA A 38 18.06 -7.77 4.99
N PHE A 39 17.75 -7.30 3.77
CA PHE A 39 16.91 -6.13 3.57
C PHE A 39 15.47 -6.37 4.04
N ALA A 40 14.89 -7.53 3.78
CA ALA A 40 13.56 -7.88 4.27
C ALA A 40 13.50 -7.87 5.80
N ALA A 41 14.53 -8.39 6.47
CA ALA A 41 14.62 -8.41 7.93
C ALA A 41 14.74 -6.99 8.52
N ASP A 42 15.64 -6.15 7.97
CA ASP A 42 15.85 -4.77 8.43
C ASP A 42 16.35 -3.86 7.28
N PRO A 43 15.47 -3.09 6.61
CA PRO A 43 15.86 -2.18 5.53
C PRO A 43 16.47 -0.86 6.03
N TYR A 44 16.30 -0.52 7.30
CA TYR A 44 16.58 0.82 7.82
C TYR A 44 18.06 1.21 7.80
N PRO A 45 19.03 0.33 8.08
CA PRO A 45 20.46 0.63 7.88
C PRO A 45 20.77 1.00 6.42
N THR A 46 20.19 0.28 5.45
CA THR A 46 20.33 0.59 4.02
C THR A 46 19.69 1.94 3.68
N TYR A 47 18.49 2.22 4.18
CA TYR A 47 17.84 3.52 3.99
C TYR A 47 18.64 4.67 4.60
N ALA A 48 19.23 4.48 5.78
CA ALA A 48 20.10 5.48 6.40
C ALA A 48 21.32 5.78 5.52
N ALA A 49 22.01 4.74 5.04
CA ALA A 49 23.18 4.90 4.16
C ALA A 49 22.82 5.58 2.82
N LEU A 50 21.65 5.25 2.25
CA LEU A 50 21.14 5.93 1.05
C LEU A 50 20.84 7.42 1.32
N ARG A 51 20.33 7.76 2.50
CA ARG A 51 19.97 9.14 2.89
C ARG A 51 21.18 10.05 3.09
N GLU A 52 22.31 9.49 3.52
CA GLU A 52 23.57 10.23 3.70
C GLU A 52 24.19 10.69 2.37
N ARG A 53 23.74 10.15 1.23
CA ARG A 53 24.23 10.57 -0.08
C ARG A 53 23.83 12.02 -0.37
N ALA A 54 24.70 12.72 -1.10
CA ALA A 54 24.47 14.11 -1.50
C ALA A 54 23.25 14.24 -2.44
N HIS A 55 23.06 13.24 -3.31
CA HIS A 55 22.02 13.21 -4.35
C HIS A 55 21.20 11.92 -4.29
N PRO A 56 20.01 11.88 -4.93
CA PRO A 56 19.21 10.68 -5.07
C PRO A 56 20.04 9.50 -5.62
N TYR A 57 19.71 8.30 -5.17
CA TYR A 57 20.38 7.06 -5.63
C TYR A 57 19.69 6.52 -6.86
N TYR A 58 20.42 6.29 -7.94
CA TYR A 58 19.89 5.62 -9.12
C TYR A 58 19.94 4.11 -8.94
N TYR A 59 18.78 3.48 -8.95
CA TYR A 59 18.63 2.03 -8.92
C TYR A 59 18.40 1.50 -10.34
N GLU A 60 19.46 0.91 -10.90
CA GLU A 60 19.53 0.52 -12.32
C GLU A 60 18.50 -0.57 -12.67
N ASP A 61 18.26 -1.54 -11.77
CA ASP A 61 17.38 -2.69 -12.01
C ASP A 61 15.95 -2.25 -12.37
N VAL A 62 15.52 -1.12 -11.89
CA VAL A 62 14.16 -0.59 -12.11
C VAL A 62 14.14 0.80 -12.76
N ASP A 63 15.29 1.27 -13.26
CA ASP A 63 15.43 2.58 -13.94
C ASP A 63 14.78 3.72 -13.13
N THR A 64 15.18 3.86 -11.85
CA THR A 64 14.47 4.75 -10.91
C THR A 64 15.43 5.46 -9.97
N TRP A 65 15.22 6.74 -9.77
CA TRP A 65 15.94 7.55 -8.78
C TRP A 65 15.26 7.49 -7.43
N MET A 66 15.91 6.88 -6.44
CA MET A 66 15.35 6.64 -5.11
C MET A 66 15.51 7.85 -4.19
N LEU A 67 14.38 8.34 -3.67
CA LEU A 67 14.29 9.45 -2.73
C LEU A 67 14.11 8.91 -1.31
N THR A 68 15.00 9.30 -0.41
CA THR A 68 15.04 8.82 0.99
C THR A 68 14.77 9.92 2.00
N LYS A 69 15.03 11.18 1.63
CA LYS A 69 14.82 12.34 2.50
C LYS A 69 13.37 12.76 2.50
N MET A 70 12.82 13.04 3.66
CA MET A 70 11.41 13.42 3.79
C MET A 70 11.04 14.63 2.91
N ALA A 71 11.88 15.65 2.87
CA ALA A 71 11.64 16.85 2.07
C ALA A 71 11.50 16.54 0.57
N ASP A 72 12.36 15.69 0.02
CA ASP A 72 12.33 15.32 -1.40
C ASP A 72 11.11 14.45 -1.71
N VAL A 73 10.78 13.51 -0.82
CA VAL A 73 9.61 12.64 -0.94
C VAL A 73 8.31 13.44 -0.89
N GLU A 74 8.16 14.35 0.08
CA GLU A 74 6.99 15.23 0.17
C GLU A 74 6.87 16.16 -1.03
N ASN A 75 7.97 16.79 -1.46
CA ASN A 75 7.96 17.69 -2.61
C ASN A 75 7.48 16.99 -3.87
N VAL A 76 8.03 15.81 -4.18
CA VAL A 76 7.62 15.03 -5.36
C VAL A 76 6.19 14.48 -5.22
N ALA A 77 5.77 14.05 -4.02
CA ALA A 77 4.41 13.55 -3.80
C ALA A 77 3.34 14.64 -3.92
N LEU A 78 3.68 15.91 -3.62
CA LEU A 78 2.75 17.04 -3.66
C LEU A 78 2.75 17.79 -5.01
N ASP A 79 3.79 17.58 -5.83
CA ASP A 79 3.93 18.26 -7.11
C ASP A 79 2.97 17.66 -8.16
N LYS A 80 2.08 18.48 -8.69
CA LYS A 80 1.09 18.09 -9.70
C LYS A 80 1.69 17.75 -11.07
N THR A 81 2.96 18.06 -11.30
CA THR A 81 3.70 17.70 -12.51
C THR A 81 4.38 16.33 -12.38
N MET A 82 4.23 15.71 -11.22
CA MET A 82 4.77 14.38 -10.91
C MET A 82 3.63 13.35 -10.91
N LEU A 83 3.45 12.66 -12.03
CA LEU A 83 2.33 11.74 -12.28
C LEU A 83 2.69 10.28 -11.95
N ARG A 84 1.66 9.46 -11.80
CA ARG A 84 1.80 8.00 -11.64
C ARG A 84 2.18 7.33 -12.96
N GLY A 85 1.60 7.79 -14.06
CA GLY A 85 1.85 7.32 -15.40
C GLY A 85 2.86 8.19 -16.15
N ASN A 86 3.38 7.67 -17.24
CA ASN A 86 4.26 8.38 -18.18
C ASN A 86 3.63 8.59 -19.57
N ASP A 87 2.31 8.45 -19.66
CA ASP A 87 1.58 8.51 -20.91
C ASP A 87 1.67 9.87 -21.61
N ASP A 88 1.82 10.93 -20.82
CA ASP A 88 1.98 12.29 -21.37
C ASP A 88 3.39 12.54 -21.95
N VAL A 89 4.36 11.66 -21.64
CA VAL A 89 5.76 11.77 -22.10
C VAL A 89 6.13 10.73 -23.13
N LEU A 90 5.41 9.61 -23.25
CA LEU A 90 5.69 8.52 -24.19
C LEU A 90 4.72 8.53 -25.37
N THR A 91 5.25 8.28 -26.57
CA THR A 91 4.44 7.97 -27.75
C THR A 91 3.76 6.59 -27.61
N ALA A 92 2.70 6.34 -28.38
CA ALA A 92 2.03 5.04 -28.41
C ALA A 92 2.98 3.87 -28.80
N ALA A 93 3.96 4.15 -29.66
CA ALA A 93 4.97 3.16 -30.07
C ALA A 93 5.94 2.83 -28.93
N GLU A 94 6.40 3.85 -28.19
CA GLU A 94 7.28 3.69 -27.04
C GLU A 94 6.57 2.94 -25.91
N ARG A 95 5.28 3.23 -25.64
CA ARG A 95 4.48 2.49 -24.68
C ARG A 95 4.39 1.00 -25.01
N LYS A 96 4.07 0.66 -26.28
CA LYS A 96 4.03 -0.74 -26.72
C LYS A 96 5.39 -1.43 -26.62
N ALA A 97 6.47 -0.70 -26.92
CA ALA A 97 7.82 -1.23 -26.78
C ALA A 97 8.14 -1.48 -25.28
N GLN A 98 7.74 -0.56 -24.41
CA GLN A 98 7.88 -0.72 -22.96
C GLN A 98 7.07 -1.91 -22.43
N GLN A 99 5.81 -2.06 -22.84
CA GLN A 99 4.97 -3.22 -22.47
C GLN A 99 5.62 -4.54 -22.86
N ARG A 100 6.19 -4.64 -24.08
CA ARG A 100 6.92 -5.83 -24.52
C ARG A 100 8.18 -6.09 -23.71
N LYS A 101 8.95 -5.04 -23.44
CA LYS A 101 10.17 -5.13 -22.63
C LYS A 101 9.88 -5.60 -21.22
N MET A 102 8.75 -5.17 -20.67
CA MET A 102 8.28 -5.47 -19.32
C MET A 102 7.43 -6.73 -19.24
N ASN A 103 7.30 -7.46 -20.34
CA ASN A 103 6.60 -8.73 -20.45
C ASN A 103 5.12 -8.72 -19.99
N TRP A 104 4.38 -7.64 -20.23
CA TRP A 104 2.94 -7.58 -19.91
C TRP A 104 2.03 -7.21 -21.09
N HIS A 105 2.59 -7.19 -22.32
CA HIS A 105 1.88 -6.87 -23.56
C HIS A 105 0.78 -7.88 -23.94
N ASP A 106 0.71 -9.01 -23.27
CA ASP A 106 -0.25 -10.11 -23.44
C ASP A 106 -1.07 -10.38 -22.17
N MET A 107 -1.28 -9.34 -21.34
CA MET A 107 -2.11 -9.36 -20.14
C MET A 107 -3.35 -8.46 -20.32
N PRO A 108 -4.33 -8.82 -21.14
CA PRO A 108 -5.43 -7.94 -21.51
C PRO A 108 -6.35 -7.56 -20.35
N HIS A 109 -6.58 -8.45 -19.38
CA HIS A 109 -7.42 -8.16 -18.22
C HIS A 109 -6.69 -7.23 -17.24
N HIS A 110 -5.39 -7.48 -17.05
CA HIS A 110 -4.56 -6.61 -16.22
C HIS A 110 -4.39 -5.22 -16.85
N GLU A 111 -4.17 -5.14 -18.18
CA GLU A 111 -4.13 -3.87 -18.92
C GLU A 111 -5.44 -3.10 -18.75
N ARG A 112 -6.59 -3.78 -18.88
CA ARG A 112 -7.92 -3.17 -18.66
C ARG A 112 -8.08 -2.66 -17.23
N PHE A 113 -7.69 -3.46 -16.23
CA PHE A 113 -7.71 -3.05 -14.83
C PHE A 113 -6.88 -1.79 -14.59
N VAL A 114 -5.65 -1.75 -15.08
CA VAL A 114 -4.74 -0.61 -14.96
C VAL A 114 -5.30 0.62 -15.64
N GLN A 115 -5.84 0.47 -16.85
CA GLN A 115 -6.35 1.57 -17.68
C GLN A 115 -7.53 2.31 -17.02
N PHE A 116 -8.37 1.63 -16.24
CA PHE A 116 -9.64 2.19 -15.78
C PHE A 116 -9.73 2.41 -14.27
N ASN A 117 -8.74 1.98 -13.47
CA ASN A 117 -8.80 2.16 -12.03
C ASN A 117 -8.40 3.58 -11.60
N LEU A 118 -8.88 3.97 -10.42
CA LEU A 118 -8.64 5.28 -9.81
C LEU A 118 -7.16 5.59 -9.56
N LEU A 119 -6.34 4.60 -9.16
CA LEU A 119 -4.95 4.83 -8.75
C LEU A 119 -4.05 5.20 -9.94
N GLU A 120 -4.28 4.57 -11.09
CA GLU A 120 -3.46 4.77 -12.30
C GLU A 120 -4.06 5.83 -13.23
N SER A 121 -5.20 6.42 -12.88
CA SER A 121 -5.80 7.56 -13.58
C SER A 121 -5.17 8.87 -13.14
N GLU A 122 -5.13 9.87 -14.05
CA GLU A 122 -4.63 11.21 -13.78
C GLU A 122 -5.60 12.29 -14.26
N GLY A 123 -5.36 13.55 -13.85
CA GLY A 123 -6.13 14.71 -14.28
C GLY A 123 -7.64 14.61 -14.04
N ASP A 124 -8.44 15.07 -15.01
CA ASP A 124 -9.90 15.12 -14.89
C ASP A 124 -10.55 13.74 -14.64
N VAL A 125 -9.96 12.65 -15.14
CA VAL A 125 -10.47 11.29 -14.94
C VAL A 125 -10.30 10.89 -13.49
N HIS A 126 -9.08 11.06 -12.94
CA HIS A 126 -8.79 10.81 -11.54
C HIS A 126 -9.70 11.63 -10.62
N ASP A 127 -9.80 12.94 -10.86
CA ASP A 127 -10.58 13.85 -10.00
C ASP A 127 -12.06 13.47 -10.00
N ARG A 128 -12.61 13.10 -11.15
CA ARG A 128 -13.97 12.61 -11.29
C ARG A 128 -14.19 11.30 -10.52
N LEU A 129 -13.39 10.27 -10.78
CA LEU A 129 -13.51 8.97 -10.13
C LEU A 129 -13.34 9.09 -8.62
N ARG A 130 -12.31 9.85 -8.18
CA ARG A 130 -12.06 10.08 -6.76
C ARG A 130 -13.24 10.76 -6.07
N LYS A 131 -13.82 11.79 -6.68
CA LYS A 131 -15.00 12.51 -6.15
C LYS A 131 -16.21 11.59 -5.98
N LEU A 132 -16.41 10.64 -6.92
CA LEU A 132 -17.52 9.70 -6.89
C LEU A 132 -17.43 8.74 -5.69
N VAL A 133 -16.24 8.22 -5.37
CA VAL A 133 -16.06 7.25 -4.28
C VAL A 133 -15.71 7.90 -2.94
N PHE A 134 -15.15 9.11 -2.92
CA PHE A 134 -14.64 9.76 -1.71
C PHE A 134 -15.69 9.94 -0.62
N ARG A 135 -16.96 10.11 -1.00
CA ARG A 135 -18.07 10.32 -0.04
C ARG A 135 -18.19 9.18 0.97
N GLU A 136 -17.88 7.95 0.54
CA GLU A 136 -17.95 6.75 1.37
C GLU A 136 -16.75 6.60 2.32
N PHE A 137 -15.65 7.30 2.02
CA PHE A 137 -14.41 7.27 2.79
C PHE A 137 -14.18 8.51 3.66
N THR A 138 -15.19 9.38 3.80
CA THR A 138 -15.11 10.51 4.73
C THR A 138 -15.04 10.03 6.18
N PRO A 139 -14.41 10.82 7.10
CA PRO A 139 -14.31 10.44 8.52
C PRO A 139 -15.64 10.04 9.14
N GLY A 140 -16.72 10.80 8.83
CA GLY A 140 -18.06 10.54 9.36
C GLY A 140 -18.69 9.24 8.86
N MET A 141 -18.46 8.88 7.59
CA MET A 141 -18.95 7.60 7.03
C MET A 141 -18.15 6.42 7.57
N ILE A 142 -16.83 6.56 7.64
CA ILE A 142 -15.96 5.51 8.16
C ILE A 142 -16.23 5.25 9.65
N LEU A 143 -16.49 6.30 10.45
CA LEU A 143 -16.79 6.11 11.88
C LEU A 143 -18.04 5.24 12.11
N LYS A 144 -19.00 5.21 11.19
CA LYS A 144 -20.18 4.34 11.26
C LYS A 144 -19.82 2.84 11.19
N GLN A 145 -18.64 2.51 10.63
CA GLN A 145 -18.17 1.12 10.55
C GLN A 145 -17.64 0.58 11.88
N ARG A 146 -17.37 1.44 12.89
CA ARG A 146 -16.79 1.04 14.18
C ARG A 146 -17.52 -0.15 14.81
N GLY A 147 -18.84 -0.12 14.86
CA GLY A 147 -19.63 -1.22 15.47
C GLY A 147 -19.52 -2.52 14.69
N ALA A 148 -19.46 -2.46 13.35
CA ALA A 148 -19.29 -3.65 12.51
C ALA A 148 -17.87 -4.23 12.63
N ILE A 149 -16.86 -3.38 12.68
CA ILE A 149 -15.46 -3.77 12.91
C ILE A 149 -15.35 -4.48 14.28
N GLN A 150 -15.88 -3.84 15.34
CA GLN A 150 -15.86 -4.40 16.69
C GLN A 150 -16.53 -5.77 16.75
N ALA A 151 -17.74 -5.88 16.20
CA ALA A 151 -18.49 -7.16 16.21
C ALA A 151 -17.72 -8.28 15.46
N PHE A 152 -17.04 -7.95 14.38
CA PHE A 152 -16.25 -8.93 13.63
C PHE A 152 -14.97 -9.33 14.38
N VAL A 153 -14.28 -8.36 14.99
CA VAL A 153 -13.12 -8.61 15.86
C VAL A 153 -13.51 -9.51 17.04
N ASP A 154 -14.63 -9.21 17.70
CA ASP A 154 -15.12 -10.03 18.83
C ASP A 154 -15.46 -11.46 18.40
N LYS A 155 -16.08 -11.63 17.21
CA LYS A 155 -16.34 -12.95 16.63
C LYS A 155 -15.06 -13.73 16.41
N LEU A 156 -14.05 -13.14 15.77
CA LEU A 156 -12.76 -13.81 15.51
C LEU A 156 -12.05 -14.19 16.83
N LEU A 157 -12.04 -13.29 17.81
CA LEU A 157 -11.43 -13.57 19.10
C LEU A 157 -12.16 -14.70 19.84
N ALA A 158 -13.49 -14.80 19.72
CA ALA A 158 -14.27 -15.90 20.28
C ALA A 158 -13.90 -17.27 19.66
N GLU A 159 -13.53 -17.31 18.38
CA GLU A 159 -13.07 -18.52 17.68
C GLU A 159 -11.64 -18.94 18.12
N LEU A 160 -10.90 -18.02 18.73
CA LEU A 160 -9.53 -18.23 19.24
C LEU A 160 -9.49 -18.53 20.74
N VAL A 161 -10.63 -18.49 21.45
CA VAL A 161 -10.72 -18.83 22.89
C VAL A 161 -10.15 -20.21 23.14
N GLY A 162 -9.30 -20.30 24.17
CA GLY A 162 -8.62 -21.56 24.56
C GLY A 162 -7.35 -21.88 23.77
N LYS A 163 -7.00 -21.12 22.74
CA LYS A 163 -5.68 -21.21 22.11
C LYS A 163 -4.69 -20.32 22.86
N ASN A 164 -3.64 -20.92 23.42
CA ASN A 164 -2.58 -20.18 24.11
C ASN A 164 -1.51 -19.62 23.16
N GLU A 165 -1.46 -20.10 21.93
CA GLU A 165 -0.55 -19.67 20.86
C GLU A 165 -1.32 -19.61 19.55
N ILE A 166 -1.07 -18.55 18.78
CA ILE A 166 -1.65 -18.33 17.45
C ILE A 166 -0.62 -17.72 16.51
N ASP A 167 -0.86 -17.83 15.21
CA ASP A 167 -0.28 -16.94 14.23
C ASP A 167 -1.16 -15.69 14.11
N PHE A 168 -0.70 -14.58 14.70
CA PHE A 168 -1.46 -13.33 14.70
C PHE A 168 -1.81 -12.83 13.28
N VAL A 169 -0.94 -13.08 12.31
CA VAL A 169 -1.20 -12.70 10.91
C VAL A 169 -2.25 -13.61 10.29
N GLU A 170 -2.02 -14.92 10.30
CA GLU A 170 -2.87 -15.86 9.57
C GLU A 170 -4.17 -16.21 10.32
N ASP A 171 -4.13 -16.37 11.63
CA ASP A 171 -5.32 -16.77 12.41
C ASP A 171 -6.24 -15.58 12.77
N PHE A 172 -5.73 -14.33 12.66
CA PHE A 172 -6.48 -13.15 13.11
C PHE A 172 -6.45 -11.98 12.12
N ALA A 173 -5.30 -11.32 11.92
CA ALA A 173 -5.22 -10.06 11.18
C ALA A 173 -5.67 -10.19 9.72
N SER A 174 -5.37 -11.32 9.09
CA SER A 174 -5.67 -11.56 7.68
C SER A 174 -7.16 -11.62 7.34
N HIS A 175 -8.01 -11.87 8.32
CA HIS A 175 -9.46 -11.99 8.11
C HIS A 175 -10.18 -10.64 8.14
N ILE A 176 -9.61 -9.62 8.81
CA ILE A 176 -10.36 -8.41 9.15
C ILE A 176 -10.51 -7.44 7.98
N PRO A 177 -9.43 -6.93 7.35
CA PRO A 177 -9.57 -5.85 6.37
C PRO A 177 -10.39 -6.26 5.14
N GLY A 178 -10.16 -7.50 4.66
CA GLY A 178 -10.90 -8.04 3.51
C GLY A 178 -12.40 -8.14 3.77
N HIS A 179 -12.78 -8.58 4.98
CA HIS A 179 -14.18 -8.66 5.39
C HIS A 179 -14.82 -7.26 5.51
N ILE A 180 -14.13 -6.31 6.15
CA ILE A 180 -14.67 -4.95 6.34
C ILE A 180 -14.84 -4.23 5.01
N ILE A 181 -13.82 -4.23 4.16
CA ILE A 181 -13.90 -3.56 2.86
C ILE A 181 -14.86 -4.28 1.90
N GLY A 182 -14.92 -5.62 1.94
CA GLY A 182 -15.88 -6.44 1.19
C GLY A 182 -17.32 -6.07 1.55
N ARG A 183 -17.66 -6.00 2.82
CA ARG A 183 -18.99 -5.55 3.30
C ARG A 183 -19.33 -4.14 2.86
N MET A 184 -18.40 -3.19 2.94
CA MET A 184 -18.63 -1.82 2.47
C MET A 184 -18.94 -1.78 0.98
N LEU A 185 -18.29 -2.64 0.18
CA LEU A 185 -18.55 -2.75 -1.25
C LEU A 185 -19.85 -3.50 -1.55
N GLY A 186 -20.31 -4.38 -0.67
CA GLY A 186 -21.50 -5.22 -0.84
C GLY A 186 -21.19 -6.65 -1.27
N VAL A 187 -19.97 -7.13 -1.00
CA VAL A 187 -19.60 -8.54 -1.23
C VAL A 187 -20.18 -9.40 -0.11
N PRO A 188 -20.75 -10.59 -0.41
CA PRO A 188 -21.17 -11.56 0.59
C PRO A 188 -20.02 -12.00 1.50
N ASP A 189 -20.31 -12.22 2.78
CA ASP A 189 -19.31 -12.60 3.78
C ASP A 189 -18.56 -13.89 3.40
N GLU A 190 -19.25 -14.86 2.80
CA GLU A 190 -18.72 -16.14 2.32
C GLU A 190 -17.69 -15.99 1.20
N ASP A 191 -17.76 -14.90 0.42
CA ASP A 191 -16.86 -14.65 -0.71
C ASP A 191 -15.60 -13.85 -0.29
N CYS A 192 -15.62 -13.22 0.90
CA CYS A 192 -14.49 -12.40 1.38
C CYS A 192 -13.13 -13.13 1.41
N PRO A 193 -13.04 -14.43 1.78
CA PRO A 193 -11.77 -15.16 1.70
C PRO A 193 -11.21 -15.26 0.26
N GLN A 194 -12.09 -15.42 -0.75
CA GLN A 194 -11.69 -15.48 -2.14
C GLN A 194 -11.17 -14.13 -2.66
N LEU A 195 -11.69 -13.01 -2.15
CA LEU A 195 -11.19 -11.67 -2.47
C LEU A 195 -9.71 -11.52 -2.07
N ARG A 196 -9.31 -12.07 -0.91
CA ARG A 196 -7.91 -12.10 -0.48
C ARG A 196 -7.04 -12.82 -1.51
N VAL A 197 -7.44 -14.02 -1.92
CA VAL A 197 -6.69 -14.83 -2.89
C VAL A 197 -6.50 -14.07 -4.21
N TRP A 198 -7.54 -13.45 -4.73
CA TRP A 198 -7.44 -12.66 -5.95
C TRP A 198 -6.56 -11.43 -5.76
N SER A 199 -6.74 -10.67 -4.67
CA SER A 199 -5.94 -9.49 -4.37
C SER A 199 -4.45 -9.81 -4.28
N ASP A 200 -4.09 -10.83 -3.52
CA ASP A 200 -2.69 -11.26 -3.35
C ASP A 200 -2.09 -11.72 -4.69
N ASN A 201 -2.86 -12.42 -5.53
CA ASN A 201 -2.40 -12.90 -6.82
C ASN A 201 -2.25 -11.78 -7.85
N VAL A 202 -3.15 -10.79 -7.89
CA VAL A 202 -3.01 -9.61 -8.78
C VAL A 202 -1.78 -8.79 -8.39
N VAL A 203 -1.54 -8.60 -7.08
CA VAL A 203 -0.40 -7.82 -6.57
C VAL A 203 0.95 -8.45 -6.90
N ARG A 204 1.03 -9.77 -7.14
CA ARG A 204 2.29 -10.44 -7.52
C ARG A 204 3.00 -9.77 -8.69
N PHE A 205 2.23 -9.30 -9.67
CA PHE A 205 2.78 -8.64 -10.86
C PHE A 205 3.49 -7.31 -10.55
N PHE A 206 3.15 -6.65 -9.45
CA PHE A 206 3.79 -5.40 -9.03
C PHE A 206 5.13 -5.61 -8.29
N ASN A 207 5.50 -6.84 -8.00
CA ASN A 207 6.74 -7.14 -7.30
C ASN A 207 7.96 -7.07 -8.23
N VAL A 208 9.06 -6.56 -7.72
CA VAL A 208 10.36 -6.63 -8.40
C VAL A 208 10.74 -8.10 -8.57
N GLY A 209 11.15 -8.50 -9.78
CA GLY A 209 11.57 -9.87 -10.07
C GLY A 209 10.43 -10.85 -10.32
N CYS A 210 9.19 -10.39 -10.62
CA CYS A 210 8.10 -11.28 -11.05
C CYS A 210 8.50 -12.06 -12.31
N ASP A 211 8.19 -13.34 -12.33
CA ASP A 211 8.44 -14.25 -13.47
C ASP A 211 7.19 -14.48 -14.33
N ASP A 212 7.32 -15.27 -15.39
CA ASP A 212 6.19 -15.60 -16.28
C ASP A 212 5.07 -16.38 -15.58
N ASN A 213 5.37 -17.12 -14.51
CA ASN A 213 4.37 -17.80 -13.72
C ASN A 213 3.58 -16.80 -12.85
N ASP A 214 4.25 -15.86 -12.20
CA ASP A 214 3.61 -14.78 -11.45
C ASP A 214 2.70 -13.94 -12.35
N LYS A 215 3.17 -13.61 -13.56
CA LYS A 215 2.41 -12.94 -14.60
C LYS A 215 1.13 -13.69 -14.96
N ARG A 216 1.24 -15.00 -15.24
CA ARG A 216 0.09 -15.84 -15.58
C ARG A 216 -0.93 -15.93 -14.45
N ILE A 217 -0.44 -16.06 -13.20
CA ILE A 217 -1.30 -16.07 -12.00
C ILE A 217 -2.01 -14.74 -11.85
N ALA A 218 -1.30 -13.62 -12.02
CA ALA A 218 -1.88 -12.28 -11.90
C ALA A 218 -2.94 -12.00 -12.98
N GLU A 219 -2.68 -12.36 -14.23
CA GLU A 219 -3.64 -12.21 -15.34
C GLU A 219 -4.91 -13.03 -15.10
N GLN A 220 -4.78 -14.29 -14.69
CA GLN A 220 -5.94 -15.14 -14.39
C GLN A 220 -6.73 -14.61 -13.21
N ALA A 221 -6.06 -14.22 -12.12
CA ALA A 221 -6.73 -13.65 -10.96
C ALA A 221 -7.46 -12.34 -11.29
N THR A 222 -6.87 -11.50 -12.15
CA THR A 222 -7.50 -10.25 -12.62
C THR A 222 -8.76 -10.56 -13.41
N ALA A 223 -8.73 -11.56 -14.31
CA ALA A 223 -9.87 -11.99 -15.11
C ALA A 223 -11.01 -12.52 -14.21
N ASP A 224 -10.69 -13.43 -13.29
CA ASP A 224 -11.67 -14.06 -12.39
C ASP A 224 -12.33 -13.00 -11.48
N PHE A 225 -11.51 -12.09 -10.94
CA PHE A 225 -11.99 -11.01 -10.08
C PHE A 225 -12.90 -10.03 -10.85
N TYR A 226 -12.54 -9.67 -12.08
CA TYR A 226 -13.36 -8.85 -12.96
C TYR A 226 -14.72 -9.49 -13.22
N LEU A 227 -14.74 -10.78 -13.59
CA LEU A 227 -15.98 -11.53 -13.87
C LEU A 227 -16.87 -11.66 -12.64
N TYR A 228 -16.30 -11.93 -11.48
CA TYR A 228 -17.02 -11.96 -10.21
C TYR A 228 -17.75 -10.64 -9.92
N LEU A 229 -17.03 -9.52 -10.04
CA LEU A 229 -17.64 -8.20 -9.81
C LEU A 229 -18.68 -7.84 -10.86
N LEU A 230 -18.47 -8.25 -12.11
CA LEU A 230 -19.47 -8.08 -13.17
C LEU A 230 -20.76 -8.83 -12.86
N ASP A 231 -20.67 -10.06 -12.35
CA ASP A 231 -21.85 -10.84 -11.96
C ASP A 231 -22.53 -10.27 -10.72
N LEU A 232 -21.77 -9.82 -9.74
CA LEU A 232 -22.31 -9.14 -8.56
C LEU A 232 -23.01 -7.83 -8.95
N LEU A 233 -22.48 -7.09 -9.93
CA LEU A 233 -23.09 -5.87 -10.47
C LEU A 233 -24.46 -6.16 -11.12
N LYS A 234 -24.57 -7.22 -11.94
CA LYS A 234 -25.85 -7.66 -12.53
C LYS A 234 -26.90 -7.97 -11.46
N LEU A 235 -26.50 -8.60 -10.35
CA LEU A 235 -27.42 -8.83 -9.23
C LEU A 235 -27.89 -7.51 -8.60
N ARG A 236 -27.01 -6.52 -8.47
CA ARG A 236 -27.36 -5.19 -7.94
C ARG A 236 -28.25 -4.36 -8.88
N GLU A 237 -28.22 -4.62 -10.20
CA GLU A 237 -29.16 -4.00 -11.16
C GLU A 237 -30.60 -4.39 -10.87
N THR A 238 -30.85 -5.61 -10.41
CA THR A 238 -32.18 -6.13 -10.11
C THR A 238 -32.57 -6.00 -8.64
N ALA A 239 -31.62 -6.01 -7.74
CA ALA A 239 -31.77 -5.92 -6.28
C ALA A 239 -30.72 -5.01 -5.66
N PRO A 240 -30.92 -3.68 -5.69
CA PRO A 240 -29.99 -2.73 -5.06
C PRO A 240 -29.92 -2.93 -3.54
N HIS A 241 -28.72 -2.78 -2.98
CA HIS A 241 -28.47 -2.80 -1.53
C HIS A 241 -27.92 -1.45 -1.07
N ASP A 242 -27.85 -1.24 0.24
CA ASP A 242 -27.17 -0.08 0.83
C ASP A 242 -25.66 -0.33 0.91
N ASP A 243 -25.01 -0.43 -0.26
CA ASP A 243 -23.59 -0.70 -0.41
C ASP A 243 -22.92 0.22 -1.45
N LEU A 244 -21.60 0.24 -1.47
CA LEU A 244 -20.83 1.08 -2.39
C LEU A 244 -21.06 0.69 -3.85
N LEU A 245 -21.18 -0.63 -4.15
CA LEU A 245 -21.37 -1.11 -5.50
C LEU A 245 -22.70 -0.61 -6.08
N SER A 246 -23.81 -0.66 -5.30
CA SER A 246 -25.11 -0.13 -5.71
C SER A 246 -25.07 1.39 -5.96
N ARG A 247 -24.33 2.13 -5.11
CA ARG A 247 -24.16 3.58 -5.31
C ARG A 247 -23.32 3.90 -6.56
N MET A 248 -22.26 3.15 -6.82
CA MET A 248 -21.46 3.31 -8.04
C MET A 248 -22.27 2.90 -9.28
N LEU A 249 -23.15 1.90 -9.18
CA LEU A 249 -24.05 1.51 -10.26
C LEU A 249 -25.02 2.65 -10.62
N ALA A 250 -25.60 3.33 -9.64
CA ALA A 250 -26.44 4.50 -9.88
C ALA A 250 -25.66 5.61 -10.60
N GLN A 251 -24.41 5.86 -10.21
CA GLN A 251 -23.53 6.83 -10.89
C GLN A 251 -23.21 6.42 -12.34
N LYS A 252 -23.05 5.11 -12.61
CA LYS A 252 -22.92 4.57 -13.98
C LYS A 252 -24.17 4.85 -14.79
N GLN A 253 -25.36 4.61 -14.23
CA GLN A 253 -26.66 4.87 -14.89
C GLN A 253 -26.84 6.37 -15.20
N ASP A 254 -26.35 7.25 -14.34
CA ASP A 254 -26.32 8.70 -14.55
C ASP A 254 -25.23 9.16 -15.56
N GLY A 255 -24.45 8.24 -16.13
CA GLY A 255 -23.38 8.52 -17.09
C GLY A 255 -22.13 9.17 -16.50
N LEU A 256 -21.98 9.12 -15.17
CA LEU A 256 -20.84 9.72 -14.45
C LEU A 256 -19.60 8.81 -14.44
N MET A 257 -19.74 7.52 -14.69
CA MET A 257 -18.65 6.56 -14.85
C MET A 257 -19.05 5.45 -15.82
N THR A 258 -18.06 4.82 -16.44
CA THR A 258 -18.25 3.64 -17.29
C THR A 258 -18.31 2.36 -16.45
N GLU A 259 -18.74 1.25 -17.05
CA GLU A 259 -18.71 -0.06 -16.39
C GLU A 259 -17.28 -0.50 -16.06
N ASP A 260 -16.34 -0.27 -16.99
CA ASP A 260 -14.91 -0.57 -16.75
C ASP A 260 -14.33 0.22 -15.59
N GLU A 261 -14.64 1.51 -15.52
CA GLU A 261 -14.21 2.37 -14.41
C GLU A 261 -14.81 1.91 -13.07
N LEU A 262 -16.07 1.49 -13.07
CA LEU A 262 -16.75 0.97 -11.89
C LEU A 262 -16.06 -0.32 -11.40
N ILE A 263 -15.91 -1.31 -12.27
CA ILE A 263 -15.34 -2.61 -11.90
C ILE A 263 -13.86 -2.45 -11.51
N ALA A 264 -13.06 -1.74 -12.31
CA ALA A 264 -11.65 -1.54 -12.02
C ALA A 264 -11.42 -0.74 -10.72
N THR A 265 -12.28 0.26 -10.44
CA THR A 265 -12.20 0.99 -9.16
C THR A 265 -12.65 0.12 -7.99
N SER A 266 -13.65 -0.74 -8.15
CA SER A 266 -14.06 -1.70 -7.12
C SER A 266 -12.96 -2.72 -6.80
N MET A 267 -12.31 -3.27 -7.84
CA MET A 267 -11.15 -4.14 -7.69
C MET A 267 -10.04 -3.43 -6.91
N LEU A 268 -9.71 -2.20 -7.29
CA LEU A 268 -8.68 -1.41 -6.62
C LEU A 268 -9.01 -1.18 -5.14
N ILE A 269 -10.25 -0.80 -4.80
CA ILE A 269 -10.68 -0.56 -3.42
C ILE A 269 -10.49 -1.82 -2.56
N LEU A 270 -10.91 -2.98 -3.08
CA LEU A 270 -10.74 -4.27 -2.40
C LEU A 270 -9.25 -4.63 -2.23
N MET A 271 -8.46 -4.52 -3.29
CA MET A 271 -7.03 -4.85 -3.25
C MET A 271 -6.25 -3.91 -2.32
N ALA A 272 -6.44 -2.60 -2.46
CA ALA A 272 -5.70 -1.60 -1.70
C ALA A 272 -6.06 -1.61 -0.20
N GLY A 273 -7.32 -1.93 0.12
CA GLY A 273 -7.82 -1.97 1.49
C GLY A 273 -7.45 -3.22 2.28
N HIS A 274 -6.85 -4.23 1.63
CA HIS A 274 -6.63 -5.55 2.23
C HIS A 274 -5.19 -5.73 2.74
N GLY A 275 -4.25 -6.02 1.85
CA GLY A 275 -2.90 -6.47 2.20
C GLY A 275 -2.13 -5.49 3.07
N SER A 276 -2.19 -4.18 2.76
CA SER A 276 -1.46 -3.16 3.52
C SER A 276 -1.93 -3.04 4.97
N THR A 277 -3.22 -3.25 5.23
CA THR A 277 -3.78 -3.22 6.58
C THR A 277 -3.36 -4.46 7.37
N ILE A 278 -3.32 -5.64 6.75
CA ILE A 278 -2.75 -6.86 7.37
C ILE A 278 -1.28 -6.63 7.76
N ASP A 279 -0.51 -6.04 6.85
CA ASP A 279 0.91 -5.80 7.06
C ASP A 279 1.17 -4.83 8.21
N VAL A 280 0.41 -3.75 8.34
CA VAL A 280 0.58 -2.82 9.46
C VAL A 280 0.02 -3.37 10.78
N LEU A 281 -1.02 -4.22 10.75
CA LEU A 281 -1.48 -4.95 11.94
C LEU A 281 -0.38 -5.87 12.48
N GLY A 282 0.21 -6.69 11.60
CA GLY A 282 1.31 -7.58 11.97
C GLY A 282 2.55 -6.82 12.46
N SER A 283 2.98 -5.79 11.73
CA SER A 283 4.14 -4.96 12.09
C SER A 283 3.90 -4.14 13.36
N GLY A 284 2.68 -3.65 13.57
CA GLY A 284 2.29 -2.92 14.79
C GLY A 284 2.33 -3.82 16.01
N MET A 285 1.79 -5.04 15.92
CA MET A 285 1.87 -6.03 16.99
C MET A 285 3.32 -6.42 17.27
N HIS A 286 4.10 -6.73 16.22
CA HIS A 286 5.53 -7.01 16.36
C HIS A 286 6.28 -5.88 17.07
N SER A 287 6.01 -4.62 16.69
CA SER A 287 6.65 -3.46 17.31
C SER A 287 6.29 -3.33 18.80
N LEU A 288 5.02 -3.47 19.16
CA LEU A 288 4.61 -3.44 20.57
C LEU A 288 5.26 -4.55 21.41
N LEU A 289 5.48 -5.73 20.83
CA LEU A 289 6.09 -6.85 21.53
C LEU A 289 7.63 -6.73 21.57
N LYS A 290 8.23 -6.09 20.58
CA LYS A 290 9.67 -5.77 20.55
C LYS A 290 10.04 -4.63 21.53
N PHE A 291 9.08 -3.74 21.84
CA PHE A 291 9.26 -2.60 22.76
C PHE A 291 8.26 -2.69 23.92
N PRO A 292 8.46 -3.61 24.87
CA PRO A 292 7.48 -3.91 25.93
C PRO A 292 7.17 -2.71 26.84
N ASP A 293 8.09 -1.76 27.02
CA ASP A 293 7.86 -0.51 27.74
C ASP A 293 6.80 0.37 27.04
N GLN A 294 6.76 0.36 25.73
CA GLN A 294 5.76 1.10 24.96
C GLN A 294 4.38 0.43 25.03
N ARG A 295 4.36 -0.90 25.05
CA ARG A 295 3.12 -1.66 25.27
C ARG A 295 2.57 -1.42 26.68
N ILE A 296 3.43 -1.36 27.70
CA ILE A 296 3.03 -1.05 29.07
C ILE A 296 2.43 0.37 29.13
N LYS A 297 3.06 1.38 28.52
CA LYS A 297 2.49 2.74 28.45
C LYS A 297 1.09 2.77 27.83
N LEU A 298 0.91 2.06 26.69
CA LEU A 298 -0.38 1.99 26.00
C LEU A 298 -1.44 1.28 26.85
N ARG A 299 -1.06 0.26 27.60
CA ARG A 299 -1.95 -0.44 28.53
C ARG A 299 -2.36 0.45 29.70
N ASP A 300 -1.40 1.16 30.29
CA ASP A 300 -1.61 2.01 31.48
C ASP A 300 -2.35 3.30 31.13
N ASP A 301 -2.22 3.77 29.87
CA ASP A 301 -2.97 4.91 29.31
C ASP A 301 -3.58 4.59 27.94
N PRO A 302 -4.79 4.00 27.89
CA PRO A 302 -5.48 3.68 26.64
C PRO A 302 -5.78 4.90 25.75
N SER A 303 -5.72 6.12 26.26
CA SER A 303 -5.92 7.33 25.44
C SER A 303 -4.82 7.51 24.39
N LEU A 304 -3.67 6.88 24.57
CA LEU A 304 -2.53 6.87 23.65
C LEU A 304 -2.79 6.07 22.36
N ILE A 305 -3.91 5.34 22.25
CA ILE A 305 -4.17 4.49 21.07
C ILE A 305 -4.05 5.26 19.75
N LYS A 306 -4.52 6.48 19.69
CA LYS A 306 -4.48 7.29 18.46
C LYS A 306 -3.05 7.66 18.06
N THR A 307 -2.20 8.01 19.01
CA THR A 307 -0.78 8.32 18.75
C THR A 307 0.00 7.03 18.46
N ALA A 308 -0.28 5.95 19.16
CA ALA A 308 0.30 4.63 18.92
C ALA A 308 0.02 4.13 17.50
N VAL A 309 -1.22 4.26 17.01
CA VAL A 309 -1.59 3.88 15.63
C VAL A 309 -0.80 4.71 14.60
N GLN A 310 -0.66 6.03 14.79
CA GLN A 310 0.18 6.83 13.88
C GLN A 310 1.65 6.39 13.93
N GLU A 311 2.15 6.03 15.10
CA GLU A 311 3.53 5.57 15.26
C GLU A 311 3.76 4.21 14.60
N MET A 312 2.80 3.29 14.64
CA MET A 312 2.86 2.02 13.91
C MET A 312 3.00 2.25 12.41
N PHE A 313 2.19 3.13 11.82
CA PHE A 313 2.30 3.53 10.40
C PHE A 313 3.63 4.20 10.06
N ARG A 314 4.15 5.04 10.95
CA ARG A 314 5.43 5.70 10.73
C ARG A 314 6.59 4.70 10.81
N TYR A 315 6.61 3.92 11.88
CA TYR A 315 7.73 3.06 12.22
C TYR A 315 7.92 1.91 11.25
N GLU A 316 6.83 1.27 10.82
CA GLU A 316 6.81 0.21 9.81
C GLU A 316 5.73 0.53 8.75
N ALA A 317 6.08 1.36 7.76
CA ALA A 317 5.16 1.69 6.68
C ALA A 317 4.81 0.45 5.85
N PRO A 318 3.53 0.06 5.74
CA PRO A 318 3.13 -1.18 5.06
C PRO A 318 3.37 -1.14 3.54
N LEU A 319 3.39 0.07 2.96
CA LEU A 319 3.80 0.33 1.59
C LEU A 319 5.03 1.24 1.63
N PRO A 320 6.25 0.66 1.70
CA PRO A 320 7.47 1.44 1.93
C PRO A 320 7.92 2.24 0.70
N TYR A 321 7.32 2.00 -0.47
CA TYR A 321 7.73 2.57 -1.74
C TYR A 321 6.52 2.89 -2.63
N PHE A 322 6.62 4.03 -3.32
CA PHE A 322 5.77 4.41 -4.45
C PHE A 322 6.60 5.14 -5.51
N HIS A 323 6.05 5.38 -6.70
CA HIS A 323 6.80 6.10 -7.72
C HIS A 323 6.01 7.25 -8.35
N ARG A 324 6.75 8.16 -9.01
CA ARG A 324 6.24 9.24 -9.84
C ARG A 324 7.12 9.42 -11.08
N PHE A 325 6.53 9.95 -12.13
CA PHE A 325 7.22 10.38 -13.33
C PHE A 325 7.16 11.89 -13.45
N ALA A 326 8.30 12.52 -13.73
CA ALA A 326 8.34 13.93 -14.07
C ALA A 326 7.76 14.16 -15.47
N THR A 327 6.75 15.00 -15.62
CA THR A 327 6.19 15.36 -16.93
C THR A 327 6.94 16.51 -17.61
N GLN A 328 7.81 17.18 -16.87
CA GLN A 328 8.68 18.27 -17.32
C GLN A 328 10.04 18.20 -16.62
N ASP A 329 10.99 18.97 -17.12
CA ASP A 329 12.28 19.11 -16.47
C ASP A 329 12.15 19.68 -15.07
N CYS A 330 12.90 19.13 -14.12
CA CYS A 330 12.76 19.47 -12.69
C CYS A 330 14.10 19.37 -11.95
N THR A 331 14.11 19.89 -10.71
CA THR A 331 15.22 19.72 -9.78
C THR A 331 14.71 19.04 -8.51
N VAL A 332 15.30 17.90 -8.17
CA VAL A 332 14.98 17.13 -6.96
C VAL A 332 16.27 16.78 -6.23
N GLY A 333 16.29 16.97 -4.91
CA GLY A 333 17.48 16.68 -4.09
C GLY A 333 18.73 17.45 -4.54
N GLY A 334 18.57 18.65 -5.11
CA GLY A 334 19.64 19.48 -5.64
C GLY A 334 20.23 19.04 -6.98
N GLN A 335 19.64 18.02 -7.63
CA GLN A 335 20.04 17.52 -8.94
C GLN A 335 18.98 17.80 -10.00
N TYR A 336 19.40 18.19 -11.21
CA TYR A 336 18.53 18.41 -12.37
C TYR A 336 18.17 17.07 -13.04
N PHE A 337 16.92 16.96 -13.47
CA PHE A 337 16.36 15.80 -14.16
C PHE A 337 15.49 16.24 -15.32
N THR A 338 15.48 15.45 -16.39
CA THR A 338 14.66 15.70 -17.57
C THR A 338 13.27 15.08 -17.43
N ALA A 339 12.32 15.59 -18.21
CA ALA A 339 11.00 14.97 -18.36
C ALA A 339 11.12 13.46 -18.68
N GLY A 340 10.21 12.67 -18.15
CA GLY A 340 10.21 11.21 -18.22
C GLY A 340 11.06 10.52 -17.15
N THR A 341 11.80 11.26 -16.33
CA THR A 341 12.53 10.67 -15.19
C THR A 341 11.56 10.06 -14.18
N ARG A 342 11.88 8.85 -13.71
CA ARG A 342 11.13 8.13 -12.69
C ARG A 342 11.78 8.31 -11.33
N PHE A 343 10.99 8.71 -10.35
CA PHE A 343 11.37 8.83 -8.95
C PHE A 343 10.71 7.77 -8.11
N GLY A 344 11.47 7.07 -7.28
CA GLY A 344 11.00 6.15 -6.25
C GLY A 344 10.94 6.85 -4.90
N LEU A 345 9.75 7.02 -4.37
CA LEU A 345 9.50 7.65 -3.09
C LEU A 345 9.59 6.56 -2.01
N LEU A 346 10.72 6.48 -1.31
CA LEU A 346 10.91 5.51 -0.22
C LEU A 346 10.26 6.02 1.07
N TYR A 347 8.96 5.78 1.22
CA TYR A 347 8.18 6.21 2.40
C TYR A 347 8.74 5.63 3.70
N GLY A 348 9.20 4.35 3.67
CA GLY A 348 9.84 3.73 4.82
C GLY A 348 11.12 4.45 5.26
N ALA A 349 11.90 4.95 4.30
CA ALA A 349 13.09 5.74 4.57
C ALA A 349 12.76 7.15 5.08
N ALA A 350 11.82 7.82 4.41
CA ALA A 350 11.39 9.18 4.76
C ALA A 350 10.77 9.24 6.16
N ASN A 351 10.01 8.22 6.56
CA ASN A 351 9.43 8.11 7.90
C ASN A 351 10.46 7.90 9.02
N ARG A 352 11.71 7.64 8.68
CA ARG A 352 12.85 7.53 9.59
C ARG A 352 13.90 8.63 9.34
N ASP A 353 13.52 9.74 8.70
CA ASP A 353 14.43 10.86 8.43
C ASP A 353 14.68 11.68 9.71
N PRO A 354 15.95 11.76 10.22
CA PRO A 354 16.28 12.55 11.40
C PRO A 354 16.10 14.06 11.21
N ALA A 355 16.02 14.54 9.96
CA ALA A 355 15.70 15.95 9.69
C ALA A 355 14.21 16.27 9.99
N ARG A 356 13.35 15.25 10.08
CA ARG A 356 11.91 15.41 10.36
C ARG A 356 11.51 14.89 11.73
N PHE A 357 12.11 13.80 12.21
CA PHE A 357 11.72 13.11 13.43
C PHE A 357 12.86 13.04 14.42
N ASP A 358 12.63 13.51 15.63
CA ASP A 358 13.57 13.28 16.73
C ASP A 358 13.59 11.79 17.08
N ALA A 359 14.81 11.22 17.28
CA ALA A 359 15.00 9.79 17.52
C ALA A 359 14.15 8.91 16.55
N PRO A 360 14.37 8.99 15.22
CA PRO A 360 13.49 8.39 14.20
C PRO A 360 13.41 6.87 14.31
N ASP A 361 14.46 6.23 14.81
CA ASP A 361 14.54 4.77 14.96
C ASP A 361 13.99 4.25 16.30
N THR A 362 13.45 5.14 17.13
CA THR A 362 12.73 4.79 18.35
C THR A 362 11.23 4.66 18.05
N PHE A 363 10.65 3.53 18.45
CA PHE A 363 9.21 3.35 18.47
C PHE A 363 8.65 4.00 19.75
N ASP A 364 7.82 5.02 19.60
CA ASP A 364 7.29 5.80 20.73
C ASP A 364 5.78 6.05 20.57
N VAL A 365 4.98 5.32 21.33
CA VAL A 365 3.50 5.42 21.29
C VAL A 365 2.96 6.79 21.74
N THR A 366 3.81 7.63 22.35
CA THR A 366 3.46 8.98 22.81
C THR A 366 3.82 10.07 21.80
N ARG A 367 4.43 9.72 20.66
CA ARG A 367 4.87 10.70 19.66
C ARG A 367 3.73 11.52 19.11
N SER A 368 3.62 12.78 19.56
CA SER A 368 2.55 13.70 19.20
C SER A 368 2.75 14.38 17.84
N GLN A 369 4.00 14.71 17.50
CA GLN A 369 4.37 15.26 16.18
C GLN A 369 4.76 14.13 15.22
N ASN A 370 3.75 13.59 14.54
CA ASN A 370 3.92 12.40 13.72
C ASN A 370 3.34 12.60 12.30
N ARG A 371 3.92 13.56 11.56
CA ARG A 371 3.58 13.81 10.15
C ARG A 371 4.35 12.87 9.24
N HIS A 372 3.97 11.61 9.26
CA HIS A 372 4.55 10.57 8.40
C HIS A 372 3.88 10.54 7.00
N VAL A 373 4.55 9.91 6.04
CA VAL A 373 4.10 9.74 4.65
C VAL A 373 3.65 8.31 4.31
N ALA A 374 3.31 7.49 5.31
CA ALA A 374 2.85 6.11 5.07
C ALA A 374 1.56 6.04 4.22
N PHE A 375 0.78 7.12 4.15
CA PHE A 375 -0.40 7.26 3.29
C PHE A 375 -0.13 8.06 2.01
N GLY A 376 1.13 8.30 1.69
CA GLY A 376 1.53 9.14 0.56
C GLY A 376 1.21 10.62 0.74
N GLY A 377 1.01 11.33 -0.37
CA GLY A 377 0.71 12.77 -0.40
C GLY A 377 0.09 13.20 -1.73
N GLY A 378 -0.41 14.44 -1.77
CA GLY A 378 -0.94 15.07 -2.98
C GLY A 378 -2.22 14.42 -3.51
N THR A 379 -2.36 14.44 -4.83
CA THR A 379 -3.53 13.94 -5.57
C THR A 379 -3.87 12.49 -5.20
N HIS A 380 -2.86 11.65 -5.05
CA HIS A 380 -3.00 10.23 -4.70
C HIS A 380 -2.85 9.93 -3.19
N PHE A 381 -3.12 10.89 -2.31
CA PHE A 381 -3.19 10.61 -0.87
C PHE A 381 -4.18 9.48 -0.61
N CYS A 382 -3.83 8.53 0.25
CA CYS A 382 -4.61 7.30 0.48
C CYS A 382 -6.09 7.57 0.76
N LEU A 383 -6.97 7.00 -0.07
CA LEU A 383 -8.42 7.11 0.07
C LEU A 383 -8.90 6.44 1.36
N GLY A 384 -8.38 5.24 1.66
CA GLY A 384 -8.75 4.42 2.82
C GLY A 384 -8.09 4.80 4.14
N ASN A 385 -7.36 5.93 4.21
CA ASN A 385 -6.57 6.28 5.39
C ASN A 385 -7.39 6.37 6.70
N HIS A 386 -8.66 6.76 6.64
CA HIS A 386 -9.54 6.82 7.82
C HIS A 386 -9.99 5.43 8.24
N LEU A 387 -10.26 4.52 7.29
CA LEU A 387 -10.64 3.14 7.58
C LEU A 387 -9.46 2.38 8.20
N ALA A 388 -8.29 2.45 7.60
CA ALA A 388 -7.10 1.79 8.14
C ALA A 388 -6.77 2.23 9.57
N ARG A 389 -6.91 3.53 9.86
CA ARG A 389 -6.75 4.03 11.24
C ARG A 389 -7.84 3.54 12.18
N LEU A 390 -9.08 3.43 11.71
CA LEU A 390 -10.19 2.93 12.52
C LEU A 390 -10.03 1.43 12.82
N ASP A 391 -9.64 0.64 11.83
CA ASP A 391 -9.35 -0.78 12.02
C ASP A 391 -8.27 -0.98 13.10
N MET A 392 -7.15 -0.26 12.96
CA MET A 392 -6.06 -0.30 13.95
C MET A 392 -6.51 0.15 15.34
N ASP A 393 -7.28 1.24 15.42
CA ASP A 393 -7.81 1.77 16.69
C ASP A 393 -8.69 0.73 17.39
N VAL A 394 -9.67 0.16 16.69
CA VAL A 394 -10.59 -0.85 17.26
C VAL A 394 -9.84 -2.11 17.67
N ILE A 395 -9.00 -2.64 16.79
CA ILE A 395 -8.29 -3.90 17.01
C ILE A 395 -7.34 -3.79 18.21
N PHE A 396 -6.45 -2.78 18.20
CA PHE A 396 -5.46 -2.65 19.27
C PHE A 396 -6.06 -2.22 20.60
N THR A 397 -7.18 -1.45 20.59
CA THR A 397 -7.95 -1.19 21.81
C THR A 397 -8.47 -2.50 22.38
N THR A 398 -9.15 -3.31 21.58
CA THR A 398 -9.73 -4.60 22.03
C THR A 398 -8.65 -5.57 22.52
N LEU A 399 -7.53 -5.67 21.79
CA LEU A 399 -6.42 -6.55 22.21
C LEU A 399 -5.75 -6.07 23.50
N ASN A 400 -5.59 -4.74 23.66
CA ASN A 400 -5.00 -4.17 24.87
C ASN A 400 -5.88 -4.36 26.11
N GLU A 401 -7.20 -4.34 25.95
CA GLU A 401 -8.17 -4.56 27.03
C GLU A 401 -8.29 -6.05 27.41
N ARG A 402 -8.25 -6.95 26.43
CA ARG A 402 -8.55 -8.39 26.66
C ARG A 402 -7.32 -9.25 26.93
N PHE A 403 -6.14 -8.85 26.51
CA PHE A 403 -4.92 -9.66 26.62
C PHE A 403 -3.80 -8.94 27.34
N THR A 404 -3.53 -9.35 28.58
CA THR A 404 -2.50 -8.71 29.42
C THR A 404 -1.11 -9.28 29.21
N ASP A 405 -1.02 -10.58 28.91
CA ASP A 405 0.25 -11.29 28.75
C ASP A 405 0.37 -11.81 27.30
N VAL A 406 0.92 -10.94 26.43
CA VAL A 406 1.19 -11.28 25.01
C VAL A 406 2.69 -11.27 24.80
N GLN A 407 3.24 -12.36 24.25
CA GLN A 407 4.68 -12.54 24.02
C GLN A 407 4.94 -13.05 22.61
N LEU A 408 6.10 -12.69 22.04
CA LEU A 408 6.59 -13.31 20.81
C LEU A 408 7.04 -14.74 21.10
N VAL A 409 6.59 -15.69 20.29
CA VAL A 409 7.10 -17.06 20.27
C VAL A 409 8.39 -17.12 19.46
N ASP A 410 8.43 -16.42 18.32
CA ASP A 410 9.62 -16.24 17.50
C ASP A 410 10.09 -14.78 17.57
N ALA A 411 11.29 -14.57 18.10
CA ALA A 411 11.87 -13.23 18.25
C ALA A 411 12.22 -12.55 16.91
N ARG A 412 12.26 -13.29 15.81
CA ARG A 412 12.63 -12.80 14.48
C ARG A 412 11.67 -13.30 13.40
N PRO A 413 10.45 -12.75 13.33
CA PRO A 413 9.51 -13.12 12.29
C PRO A 413 10.07 -12.79 10.90
N GLU A 414 9.81 -13.64 9.93
CA GLU A 414 10.18 -13.40 8.54
C GLU A 414 9.29 -12.31 7.95
N TYR A 415 9.91 -11.26 7.40
CA TYR A 415 9.20 -10.20 6.69
C TYR A 415 9.14 -10.47 5.19
N LYS A 416 8.13 -9.91 4.55
CA LYS A 416 8.00 -9.90 3.08
C LYS A 416 9.18 -9.18 2.46
N SER A 417 9.74 -9.74 1.38
CA SER A 417 10.83 -9.13 0.60
C SER A 417 10.30 -8.15 -0.46
N GLY A 418 11.18 -7.30 -0.95
CA GLY A 418 10.85 -6.33 -2.00
C GLY A 418 10.54 -4.94 -1.46
N LEU A 419 10.05 -4.09 -2.37
CA LEU A 419 9.70 -2.69 -2.09
C LEU A 419 8.18 -2.44 -2.07
N SER A 420 7.37 -3.37 -2.58
CA SER A 420 5.94 -3.13 -2.79
C SER A 420 5.15 -3.14 -1.49
N VAL A 421 5.45 -4.10 -0.63
CA VAL A 421 4.75 -4.29 0.65
C VAL A 421 5.73 -4.66 1.76
N ARG A 422 5.43 -4.32 3.01
CA ARG A 422 6.23 -4.65 4.17
C ARG A 422 5.38 -5.04 5.36
N GLY A 423 5.51 -6.26 5.80
CA GLY A 423 4.88 -6.84 6.97
C GLY A 423 5.43 -8.23 7.23
N PRO A 424 5.25 -8.78 8.43
CA PRO A 424 5.63 -10.16 8.73
C PRO A 424 4.74 -11.12 7.91
N LYS A 425 5.35 -12.19 7.37
CA LYS A 425 4.62 -13.27 6.70
C LYS A 425 3.79 -14.09 7.68
N SER A 426 4.29 -14.23 8.89
CA SER A 426 3.72 -14.94 10.01
C SER A 426 4.21 -14.29 11.30
N LEU A 427 3.38 -14.19 12.31
CA LEU A 427 3.75 -13.64 13.61
C LEU A 427 3.17 -14.52 14.71
N LYS A 428 3.96 -15.48 15.17
CA LYS A 428 3.56 -16.36 16.26
C LYS A 428 3.63 -15.64 17.59
N ILE A 429 2.50 -15.60 18.28
CA ILE A 429 2.38 -14.99 19.60
C ILE A 429 1.74 -15.98 20.57
N ALA A 430 2.19 -15.93 21.82
CA ALA A 430 1.50 -16.55 22.95
C ALA A 430 0.76 -15.46 23.72
N TRP A 431 -0.48 -15.75 24.16
CA TRP A 431 -1.30 -14.82 24.90
C TRP A 431 -2.12 -15.51 26.00
N LYS A 432 -2.56 -14.71 26.98
CA LYS A 432 -3.54 -15.11 27.96
C LYS A 432 -4.66 -14.10 28.00
N GLU A 433 -5.88 -14.57 27.88
CA GLU A 433 -7.08 -13.76 28.08
C GLU A 433 -7.25 -13.44 29.58
N VAL A 434 -7.73 -12.22 29.88
CA VAL A 434 -8.00 -11.75 31.25
C VAL A 434 -9.24 -12.40 31.83
#